data_77b18913f2ea270216efe71ade9b1b98
#
_entry.id   77b18913f2ea270216efe71ade9b1b98
#
_cell.length_a   1.000
_cell.length_b   1.000
_cell.length_c   1.000
_cell.angle_alpha   90.00
_cell.angle_beta   90.00
_cell.angle_gamma   90.00
#
_symmetry.space_group_name_H-M   'P 1'
#
loop_
_entity.id
_entity.type
_entity.pdbx_description
1 polymer ?
#
loop_
_entity_poly.entity_id
_entity_poly.type
_entity_poly.pdbx_seq_one_letter_code
_entity_poly.pdbx_strand_id
1 'polypeptide(L)'
;LFTIGELSKLTGLAVGTIRFYESKGILSATGRDNNNNRYYDDDTRAWAKFIVYLRETGMSINDIKDYKALLDQGEKTIPQRIEILNTQKAKVYQQIEAKQEQIRALDHKIERYQSGSTKHV
;
A
#
# COMPACT_ATOMS: atom_id res chain seq x y z
N LEU A 1 -1.99 3.48 22.69
CA LEU A 1 -1.11 4.41 21.99
C LEU A 1 0.23 3.75 21.68
N PHE A 2 0.80 4.11 20.55
CA PHE A 2 2.01 3.46 20.03
C PHE A 2 3.12 4.50 19.83
N THR A 3 4.35 4.10 20.12
CA THR A 3 5.54 4.86 19.70
C THR A 3 5.77 4.63 18.21
N ILE A 4 6.66 5.43 17.58
CA ILE A 4 7.03 5.23 16.17
C ILE A 4 7.66 3.85 15.95
N GLY A 5 8.46 3.35 16.91
CA GLY A 5 9.05 2.02 16.85
C GLY A 5 8.02 0.90 16.90
N GLU A 6 7.01 1.06 17.75
CA GLU A 6 5.88 0.12 17.84
C GLU A 6 5.05 0.16 16.59
N LEU A 7 4.75 1.35 16.06
CA LEU A 7 4.03 1.51 14.78
C LEU A 7 4.79 0.82 13.63
N SER A 8 6.10 0.97 13.58
CA SER A 8 6.96 0.30 12.61
C SER A 8 6.77 -1.22 12.66
N LYS A 9 6.81 -1.80 13.85
CA LYS A 9 6.65 -3.26 14.02
C LYS A 9 5.25 -3.73 13.62
N LEU A 10 4.21 -2.99 13.99
CA LEU A 10 2.82 -3.37 13.73
C LEU A 10 2.44 -3.25 12.26
N THR A 11 3.05 -2.32 11.53
CA THR A 11 2.71 -2.06 10.12
C THR A 11 3.67 -2.69 9.12
N GLY A 12 4.87 -3.03 9.57
CA GLY A 12 5.95 -3.46 8.68
C GLY A 12 6.69 -2.30 8.00
N LEU A 13 6.32 -1.05 8.30
CA LEU A 13 7.00 0.12 7.75
C LEU A 13 8.27 0.41 8.53
N ALA A 14 9.36 0.72 7.84
CA ALA A 14 10.55 1.25 8.50
C ALA A 14 10.26 2.61 9.12
N VAL A 15 10.91 2.93 10.25
CA VAL A 15 10.76 4.23 10.92
C VAL A 15 11.03 5.39 9.95
N GLY A 16 12.05 5.27 9.11
CA GLY A 16 12.34 6.29 8.10
C GLY A 16 11.23 6.47 7.08
N THR A 17 10.54 5.40 6.72
CA THR A 17 9.38 5.44 5.81
C THR A 17 8.20 6.14 6.48
N ILE A 18 7.95 5.87 7.76
CA ILE A 18 6.91 6.56 8.53
C ILE A 18 7.17 8.07 8.53
N ARG A 19 8.41 8.48 8.82
CA ARG A 19 8.80 9.89 8.80
C ARG A 19 8.65 10.51 7.40
N PHE A 20 8.99 9.75 6.36
CA PHE A 20 8.80 10.18 4.98
C PHE A 20 7.33 10.43 4.67
N TYR A 21 6.43 9.52 5.08
CA TYR A 21 4.99 9.68 4.89
C TYR A 21 4.45 10.88 5.68
N GLU A 22 4.96 11.14 6.87
CA GLU A 22 4.62 12.33 7.63
C GLU A 22 5.05 13.61 6.87
N SER A 23 6.24 13.60 6.28
CA SER A 23 6.74 14.74 5.50
C SER A 23 5.92 14.98 4.24
N LYS A 24 5.31 13.95 3.69
CA LYS A 24 4.43 14.05 2.50
C LYS A 24 2.99 14.39 2.87
N GLY A 25 2.65 14.44 4.15
CA GLY A 25 1.30 14.79 4.60
C GLY A 25 0.28 13.67 4.47
N ILE A 26 0.70 12.42 4.26
CA ILE A 26 -0.21 11.28 4.15
C ILE A 26 -0.38 10.53 5.48
N LEU A 27 0.46 10.81 6.45
CA LEU A 27 0.42 10.25 7.79
C LEU A 27 0.75 11.34 8.80
N SER A 28 0.07 11.34 9.94
CA SER A 28 0.33 12.30 11.01
C SER A 28 0.36 11.57 12.34
N ALA A 29 1.29 11.94 13.22
CA ALA A 29 1.23 11.49 14.61
C ALA A 29 -0.07 11.99 15.23
N THR A 30 -0.63 11.21 16.16
CA THR A 30 -1.82 11.62 16.93
C THR A 30 -1.49 12.79 17.85
N GLY A 31 -0.27 12.80 18.40
CA GLY A 31 0.22 13.87 19.25
C GLY A 31 1.66 13.63 19.68
N ARG A 32 2.08 14.37 20.68
CA ARG A 32 3.40 14.23 21.31
C ARG A 32 3.25 14.10 22.82
N ASP A 33 4.08 13.26 23.42
CA ASP A 33 4.11 13.07 24.86
C ASP A 33 4.90 14.20 25.57
N ASN A 34 5.06 14.11 26.89
CA ASN A 34 5.77 15.10 27.71
C ASN A 34 7.25 15.24 27.32
N ASN A 35 7.83 14.20 26.71
CA ASN A 35 9.22 14.20 26.22
C ASN A 35 9.34 14.59 24.75
N ASN A 36 8.26 15.15 24.17
CA ASN A 36 8.19 15.57 22.77
C ASN A 36 8.34 14.40 21.77
N ASN A 37 8.08 13.17 22.19
CA ASN A 37 8.06 12.00 21.32
C ASN A 37 6.68 11.85 20.68
N ARG A 38 6.66 11.47 19.40
CA ARG A 38 5.42 11.19 18.67
C ARG A 38 4.73 9.96 19.25
N TYR A 39 3.40 10.01 19.31
CA TYR A 39 2.60 8.82 19.58
C TYR A 39 1.46 8.69 18.56
N TYR A 40 0.96 7.46 18.40
CA TYR A 40 -0.02 7.09 17.38
C TYR A 40 -1.13 6.29 18.05
N ASP A 41 -2.38 6.62 17.72
CA ASP A 41 -3.54 5.89 18.21
C ASP A 41 -3.91 4.71 17.29
N ASP A 42 -4.94 3.95 17.66
CA ASP A 42 -5.41 2.81 16.90
C ASP A 42 -5.89 3.18 15.50
N ASP A 43 -6.58 4.30 15.34
CA ASP A 43 -7.06 4.77 14.04
C ASP A 43 -5.88 5.09 13.12
N THR A 44 -4.87 5.76 13.65
CA THR A 44 -3.65 6.07 12.89
C THR A 44 -2.88 4.81 12.52
N ARG A 45 -2.81 3.85 13.44
CA ARG A 45 -2.20 2.54 13.16
C ARG A 45 -2.92 1.83 12.02
N ALA A 46 -4.26 1.77 12.06
CA ALA A 46 -5.05 1.15 11.01
C ALA A 46 -4.85 1.84 9.66
N TRP A 47 -4.82 3.16 9.65
CA TRP A 47 -4.57 3.96 8.45
C TRP A 47 -3.16 3.69 7.90
N ALA A 48 -2.13 3.69 8.76
CA ALA A 48 -0.77 3.39 8.35
C ALA A 48 -0.67 2.00 7.71
N LYS A 49 -1.34 0.98 8.27
CA LYS A 49 -1.40 -0.36 7.67
C LYS A 49 -2.10 -0.34 6.32
N PHE A 50 -3.16 0.44 6.18
CA PHE A 50 -3.86 0.57 4.90
C PHE A 50 -2.98 1.23 3.84
N ILE A 51 -2.16 2.22 4.20
CA ILE A 51 -1.16 2.80 3.29
C ILE A 51 -0.24 1.71 2.71
N VAL A 52 0.19 0.76 3.56
CA VAL A 52 1.02 -0.37 3.08
C VAL A 52 0.32 -1.10 1.95
N TYR A 53 -0.96 -1.49 2.13
CA TYR A 53 -1.73 -2.16 1.10
C TYR A 53 -1.90 -1.30 -0.15
N LEU A 54 -2.24 -0.03 -0.01
CA LEU A 54 -2.39 0.88 -1.15
C LEU A 54 -1.09 0.98 -1.96
N ARG A 55 0.06 1.09 -1.27
CA ARG A 55 1.36 1.13 -1.94
C ARG A 55 1.67 -0.18 -2.66
N GLU A 56 1.35 -1.31 -2.06
CA GLU A 56 1.54 -2.62 -2.70
C GLU A 56 0.72 -2.77 -3.98
N THR A 57 -0.47 -2.14 -4.05
CA THR A 57 -1.28 -2.13 -5.27
C THR A 57 -0.68 -1.26 -6.39
N GLY A 58 0.34 -0.46 -6.07
CA GLY A 58 0.95 0.47 -7.01
C GLY A 58 0.40 1.90 -6.93
N MET A 59 -0.45 2.21 -5.96
CA MET A 59 -0.98 3.57 -5.81
C MET A 59 0.15 4.55 -5.48
N SER A 60 0.19 5.68 -6.18
CA SER A 60 1.22 6.70 -5.97
C SER A 60 1.04 7.44 -4.64
N ILE A 61 2.12 8.02 -4.14
CA ILE A 61 2.07 8.86 -2.93
C ILE A 61 1.09 10.03 -3.14
N ASN A 62 1.08 10.65 -4.31
CA ASN A 62 0.15 11.75 -4.59
C ASN A 62 -1.32 11.30 -4.57
N ASP A 63 -1.63 10.12 -5.12
CA ASP A 63 -2.98 9.58 -5.09
C ASP A 63 -3.41 9.20 -3.67
N ILE A 64 -2.50 8.66 -2.86
CA ILE A 64 -2.77 8.39 -1.45
C ILE A 64 -3.03 9.69 -0.69
N LYS A 65 -2.29 10.74 -1.00
CA LYS A 65 -2.50 12.07 -0.41
C LYS A 65 -3.90 12.60 -0.74
N ASP A 66 -4.34 12.47 -1.99
CA ASP A 66 -5.69 12.87 -2.41
C ASP A 66 -6.77 12.06 -1.68
N TYR A 67 -6.57 10.74 -1.53
CA TYR A 67 -7.47 9.89 -0.76
C TYR A 67 -7.52 10.32 0.71
N LYS A 68 -6.37 10.60 1.31
CA LYS A 68 -6.27 11.07 2.70
C LYS A 68 -7.03 12.38 2.90
N ALA A 69 -6.94 13.30 1.95
CA ALA A 69 -7.68 14.55 2.00
C ALA A 69 -9.19 14.33 2.03
N LEU A 70 -9.69 13.35 1.26
CA LEU A 70 -11.10 12.95 1.30
C LEU A 70 -11.47 12.31 2.63
N LEU A 71 -10.63 11.42 3.14
CA LEU A 71 -10.83 10.78 4.44
C LEU A 71 -10.97 11.83 5.56
N ASP A 72 -10.14 12.85 5.54
CA ASP A 72 -10.14 13.92 6.55
C ASP A 72 -11.40 14.79 6.48
N GLN A 73 -12.13 14.80 5.37
CA GLN A 73 -13.40 15.51 5.23
C GLN A 73 -14.58 14.76 5.86
N GLY A 74 -14.37 13.52 6.29
CA GLY A 74 -15.38 12.75 7.00
C GLY A 74 -16.34 11.99 6.08
N GLU A 75 -17.50 11.60 6.63
CA GLU A 75 -18.44 10.69 5.98
C GLU A 75 -19.00 11.16 4.64
N LYS A 76 -19.05 12.47 4.43
CA LYS A 76 -19.59 13.03 3.17
C LYS A 76 -18.78 12.61 1.94
N THR A 77 -17.54 12.17 2.11
CA THR A 77 -16.67 11.74 1.01
C THR A 77 -16.62 10.23 0.82
N ILE A 78 -17.38 9.46 1.62
CA ILE A 78 -17.40 7.99 1.49
C ILE A 78 -17.72 7.54 0.06
N PRO A 79 -18.71 8.09 -0.66
CA PRO A 79 -18.96 7.66 -2.04
C PRO A 79 -17.77 7.84 -2.97
N GLN A 80 -17.07 8.98 -2.88
CA GLN A 80 -15.86 9.24 -3.68
C GLN A 80 -14.73 8.29 -3.30
N ARG A 81 -14.56 8.00 -2.01
CA ARG A 81 -13.54 7.06 -1.54
C ARG A 81 -13.81 5.65 -2.04
N ILE A 82 -15.06 5.20 -2.04
CA ILE A 82 -15.45 3.90 -2.60
C ILE A 82 -15.09 3.82 -4.08
N GLU A 83 -15.37 4.87 -4.84
CA GLU A 83 -15.05 4.93 -6.26
C GLU A 83 -13.54 4.79 -6.50
N ILE A 84 -12.71 5.51 -5.74
CA ILE A 84 -11.25 5.40 -5.82
C ILE A 84 -10.78 3.97 -5.52
N LEU A 85 -11.32 3.36 -4.46
CA LEU A 85 -10.94 2.01 -4.07
C LEU A 85 -11.40 0.97 -5.10
N ASN A 86 -12.57 1.12 -5.69
CA ASN A 86 -13.03 0.25 -6.78
C ASN A 86 -12.13 0.35 -8.01
N THR A 87 -11.71 1.55 -8.38
CA THR A 87 -10.76 1.75 -9.48
C THR A 87 -9.43 1.06 -9.18
N GLN A 88 -8.94 1.20 -7.96
CA GLN A 88 -7.68 0.57 -7.55
C GLN A 88 -7.81 -0.96 -7.52
N LYS A 89 -8.94 -1.47 -7.06
CA LYS A 89 -9.22 -2.92 -7.07
C LYS A 89 -9.21 -3.48 -8.51
N ALA A 90 -9.78 -2.74 -9.47
CA ALA A 90 -9.75 -3.14 -10.89
C ALA A 90 -8.32 -3.26 -11.40
N LYS A 91 -7.42 -2.34 -11.00
CA LYS A 91 -6.00 -2.42 -11.35
C LYS A 91 -5.32 -3.65 -10.76
N VAL A 92 -5.69 -4.04 -9.54
CA VAL A 92 -5.16 -5.26 -8.91
C VAL A 92 -5.60 -6.51 -9.70
N TYR A 93 -6.86 -6.58 -10.16
CA TYR A 93 -7.30 -7.67 -11.02
C TYR A 93 -6.50 -7.75 -12.32
N GLN A 94 -6.18 -6.61 -12.93
CA GLN A 94 -5.32 -6.56 -14.12
C GLN A 94 -3.90 -7.08 -13.80
N GLN A 95 -3.36 -6.77 -12.63
CA GLN A 95 -2.05 -7.28 -12.18
C GLN A 95 -2.08 -8.81 -12.02
N ILE A 96 -3.17 -9.35 -11.49
CA ILE A 96 -3.37 -10.80 -11.37
C ILE A 96 -3.36 -11.46 -12.76
N GLU A 97 -4.11 -10.91 -13.71
CA GLU A 97 -4.14 -11.42 -15.08
C GLU A 97 -2.76 -11.38 -15.74
N ALA A 98 -2.03 -10.28 -15.54
CA ALA A 98 -0.66 -10.16 -16.07
C ALA A 98 0.27 -11.21 -15.46
N LYS A 99 0.14 -11.49 -14.15
CA LYS A 99 0.92 -12.53 -13.48
C LYS A 99 0.59 -13.92 -13.99
N GLN A 100 -0.68 -14.20 -14.23
CA GLN A 100 -1.10 -15.48 -14.82
C GLN A 100 -0.52 -15.67 -16.22
N GLU A 101 -0.48 -14.62 -17.03
CA GLU A 101 0.14 -14.65 -18.36
C GLU A 101 1.65 -14.95 -18.27
N GLN A 102 2.34 -14.35 -17.31
CA GLN A 102 3.76 -14.60 -17.05
C GLN A 102 3.99 -16.07 -16.67
N ILE A 103 3.13 -16.64 -15.83
CA ILE A 103 3.19 -18.06 -15.47
C ILE A 103 3.03 -18.95 -16.71
N ARG A 104 2.05 -18.65 -17.56
CA ARG A 104 1.85 -19.40 -18.81
C ARG A 104 3.07 -19.37 -19.72
N ALA A 105 3.72 -18.20 -19.82
CA ALA A 105 4.93 -18.06 -20.62
C ALA A 105 6.08 -18.92 -20.06
N LEU A 106 6.25 -18.92 -18.75
CA LEU A 106 7.26 -19.75 -18.08
C LEU A 106 6.98 -21.24 -18.27
N ASP A 107 5.73 -21.65 -18.08
CA ASP A 107 5.31 -23.05 -18.25
C ASP A 107 5.55 -23.52 -19.69
N HIS A 108 5.23 -22.70 -20.67
CA HIS A 108 5.49 -23.00 -22.06
C HIS A 108 6.98 -23.26 -22.32
N LYS A 109 7.85 -22.45 -21.78
CA LYS A 109 9.30 -22.62 -21.91
C LYS A 109 9.77 -23.93 -21.27
N ILE A 110 9.29 -24.20 -20.06
CA ILE A 110 9.61 -25.43 -19.32
C ILE A 110 9.18 -26.65 -20.14
N GLU A 111 7.96 -26.67 -20.66
CA GLU A 111 7.42 -27.76 -21.47
C GLU A 111 8.27 -28.00 -22.72
N ARG A 112 8.71 -26.93 -23.39
CA ARG A 112 9.56 -27.06 -24.56
C ARG A 112 10.90 -27.69 -24.23
N TYR A 113 11.54 -27.32 -23.13
CA TYR A 113 12.79 -27.94 -22.68
C TYR A 113 12.56 -29.41 -22.30
N GLN A 114 11.47 -29.71 -21.57
CA GLN A 114 11.15 -31.08 -21.19
C GLN A 114 10.87 -31.98 -22.40
N SER A 115 10.36 -31.44 -23.49
CA SER A 115 10.14 -32.16 -24.73
C SER A 115 11.40 -32.34 -25.59
N GLY A 116 12.55 -31.88 -25.10
CA GLY A 116 13.85 -32.04 -25.75
C GLY A 116 14.28 -30.91 -26.66
N SER A 117 13.51 -29.82 -26.75
CA SER A 117 13.95 -28.62 -27.50
C SER A 117 15.09 -27.93 -26.78
N THR A 118 16.11 -27.54 -27.54
CA THR A 118 17.24 -26.76 -27.03
C THR A 118 17.15 -25.29 -27.43
N LYS A 119 16.13 -24.93 -28.23
CA LYS A 119 15.94 -23.55 -28.71
C LYS A 119 15.25 -22.70 -27.65
N HIS A 120 15.67 -21.44 -27.64
CA HIS A 120 15.08 -20.42 -26.79
C HIS A 120 13.90 -19.73 -27.50
N VAL A 121 12.84 -20.48 -27.81
CA VAL A 121 11.66 -19.96 -28.51
C VAL A 121 10.36 -20.46 -27.85
#